data_0bae69b5da78f52b82092faaba7513a1
#
_entry.id   0bae69b5da78f52b82092faaba7513a1
#
_cell.length_a   1.000
_cell.length_b   1.000
_cell.length_c   1.000
_cell.angle_alpha   90.00
_cell.angle_beta   90.00
_cell.angle_gamma   90.00
#
_symmetry.space_group_name_H-M   'P 1'
#
loop_
_entity.id
_entity.type
_entity.pdbx_description
1 polymer ?
#
loop_
_entity_poly.entity_id
_entity_poly.type
_entity_poly.pdbx_seq_one_letter_code
_entity_poly.pdbx_strand_id
1 'polypeptide(L)'
;MPLFFDSASYASKERSNYSTIMLISHARNVMFKILQARLQQYINQDLPDVQAGFRKGRGTRDQIANICWVIEKAKEFQKSICFTDNTKAFGCVDHNKLWKILQEMGIPDHLACLLRNLYAGQEATVRTGHGTTDWFKTWKGVHKGYILSLCLFNFYVEYIMRNAGLDKSQVGI
;
A
#
# COMPACT_ATOMS: atom_id res chain seq x y z
N MET A 1 21.61 -1.36 2.84
CA MET A 1 21.77 -0.01 2.24
C MET A 1 20.82 0.95 2.94
N PRO A 2 21.34 2.03 3.50
CA PRO A 2 20.60 2.90 4.41
C PRO A 2 19.44 3.63 3.74
N LEU A 3 18.37 3.80 4.51
CA LEU A 3 17.18 4.53 4.12
C LEU A 3 17.12 5.85 4.88
N PHE A 4 16.95 6.94 4.16
CA PHE A 4 16.77 8.27 4.74
C PHE A 4 15.30 8.64 4.68
N PHE A 5 14.78 9.14 5.79
CA PHE A 5 13.43 9.70 5.86
C PHE A 5 13.54 11.21 6.09
N ASP A 6 12.78 11.98 5.33
CA ASP A 6 12.61 13.40 5.57
C ASP A 6 11.24 13.66 6.19
N SER A 7 11.21 14.46 7.24
CA SER A 7 9.97 14.75 7.97
C SER A 7 9.46 16.15 7.62
N ALA A 8 8.36 16.20 6.92
CA ALA A 8 7.66 17.44 6.63
C ALA A 8 6.50 17.66 7.62
N SER A 9 6.76 17.86 8.89
CA SER A 9 5.76 18.48 9.78
C SER A 9 6.40 19.15 10.98
N TYR A 10 5.95 20.37 11.24
CA TYR A 10 6.30 21.19 12.39
C TYR A 10 5.68 20.63 13.67
N ALA A 11 6.47 20.59 14.74
CA ALA A 11 6.06 20.57 16.15
C ALA A 11 5.42 19.28 16.71
N SER A 12 6.08 18.12 16.57
CA SER A 12 5.77 17.00 17.45
C SER A 12 7.03 16.26 17.88
N LYS A 13 7.21 16.04 19.19
CA LYS A 13 8.31 15.25 19.76
C LYS A 13 8.08 13.74 19.65
N GLU A 14 6.89 13.31 19.27
CA GLU A 14 6.56 11.88 19.17
C GLU A 14 6.75 11.34 17.76
N ARG A 15 7.53 10.26 17.63
CA ARG A 15 7.76 9.53 16.37
C ARG A 15 6.47 9.10 15.67
N SER A 16 5.40 8.89 16.43
CA SER A 16 4.08 8.49 15.96
C SER A 16 3.42 9.49 15.01
N ASN A 17 3.78 10.77 15.10
CA ASN A 17 3.12 11.86 14.37
C ASN A 17 3.79 12.18 13.02
N TYR A 18 4.89 11.52 12.70
CA TYR A 18 5.57 11.74 11.43
C TYR A 18 5.10 10.78 10.36
N SER A 19 4.82 11.30 9.15
CA SER A 19 4.64 10.53 7.94
C SER A 19 5.95 10.54 7.16
N THR A 20 6.64 9.42 7.16
CA THR A 20 7.96 9.31 6.56
C THR A 20 7.88 9.15 5.05
N ILE A 21 8.65 9.93 4.30
CA ILE A 21 8.90 9.74 2.87
C ILE A 21 10.33 9.24 2.72
N MET A 22 10.49 8.16 1.97
CA MET A 22 11.79 7.53 1.80
C MET A 22 12.55 8.13 0.62
N LEU A 23 13.81 8.46 0.84
CA LEU A 23 14.73 8.90 -0.22
C LEU A 23 15.55 7.70 -0.71
N ILE A 24 15.58 7.46 -2.00
CA ILE A 24 16.34 6.37 -2.64
C ILE A 24 17.30 6.86 -3.71
N SER A 25 18.32 6.03 -3.95
CA SER A 25 19.20 6.22 -5.08
C SER A 25 18.48 5.95 -6.42
N HIS A 26 18.93 6.62 -7.47
CA HIS A 26 18.39 6.42 -8.82
C HIS A 26 18.45 4.96 -9.29
N ALA A 27 19.55 4.25 -9.01
CA ALA A 27 19.71 2.85 -9.37
C ALA A 27 18.63 1.96 -8.72
N ARG A 28 18.30 2.20 -7.45
CA ARG A 28 17.26 1.47 -6.74
C ARG A 28 15.87 1.78 -7.30
N ASN A 29 15.64 3.03 -7.69
CA ASN A 29 14.38 3.42 -8.32
C ASN A 29 14.16 2.70 -9.66
N VAL A 30 15.20 2.55 -10.48
CA VAL A 30 15.14 1.77 -11.73
C VAL A 30 14.76 0.32 -11.45
N MET A 31 15.40 -0.32 -10.47
CA MET A 31 15.08 -1.69 -10.07
C MET A 31 13.64 -1.84 -9.61
N PHE A 32 13.11 -0.90 -8.83
CA PHE A 32 11.71 -0.91 -8.40
C PHE A 32 10.74 -0.76 -9.57
N LYS A 33 11.06 0.07 -10.56
CA LYS A 33 10.25 0.18 -11.79
C LYS A 33 10.21 -1.12 -12.58
N ILE A 34 11.35 -1.82 -12.69
CA ILE A 34 11.41 -3.13 -13.36
C ILE A 34 10.55 -4.15 -12.63
N LEU A 35 10.65 -4.24 -11.30
CA LEU A 35 9.83 -5.15 -10.50
C LEU A 35 8.36 -4.80 -10.57
N GLN A 36 8.01 -3.52 -10.50
CA GLN A 36 6.64 -3.06 -10.68
C GLN A 36 6.08 -3.47 -12.04
N ALA A 37 6.82 -3.25 -13.11
CA ALA A 37 6.37 -3.65 -14.45
C ALA A 37 6.10 -5.16 -14.55
N ARG A 38 6.91 -5.98 -13.89
CA ARG A 38 6.69 -7.43 -13.80
C ARG A 38 5.48 -7.80 -12.95
N LEU A 39 5.22 -7.08 -11.86
CA LEU A 39 4.05 -7.32 -11.00
C LEU A 39 2.75 -6.81 -11.63
N GLN A 40 2.83 -5.81 -12.50
CA GLN A 40 1.65 -5.16 -13.08
C GLN A 40 0.75 -6.12 -13.87
N GLN A 41 1.31 -7.13 -14.50
CA GLN A 41 0.54 -8.15 -15.22
C GLN A 41 -0.37 -8.95 -14.26
N TYR A 42 0.13 -9.30 -13.07
CA TYR A 42 -0.64 -10.00 -12.03
C TYR A 42 -1.68 -9.08 -11.40
N ILE A 43 -1.32 -7.83 -11.13
CA ILE A 43 -2.27 -6.82 -10.61
C ILE A 43 -3.48 -6.68 -11.53
N ASN A 44 -3.26 -6.63 -12.84
CA ASN A 44 -4.34 -6.46 -13.81
C ASN A 44 -5.25 -7.69 -13.90
N GLN A 45 -4.74 -8.88 -13.58
CA GLN A 45 -5.50 -10.13 -13.60
C GLN A 45 -6.27 -10.37 -12.30
N ASP A 46 -5.66 -10.08 -11.15
CA ASP A 46 -6.16 -10.49 -9.85
C ASP A 46 -6.97 -9.42 -9.12
N LEU A 47 -6.71 -8.13 -9.41
CA LEU A 47 -7.46 -7.06 -8.76
C LEU A 47 -8.80 -6.82 -9.48
N PRO A 48 -9.91 -6.82 -8.73
CA PRO A 48 -11.23 -6.55 -9.29
C PRO A 48 -11.35 -5.10 -9.80
N ASP A 49 -12.28 -4.88 -10.70
CA ASP A 49 -12.49 -3.54 -11.29
C ASP A 49 -12.94 -2.49 -10.29
N VAL A 50 -13.56 -2.89 -9.20
CA VAL A 50 -13.97 -1.99 -8.11
C VAL A 50 -12.77 -1.41 -7.35
N GLN A 51 -11.63 -2.10 -7.34
CA GLN A 51 -10.40 -1.60 -6.73
C GLN A 51 -9.77 -0.53 -7.62
N ALA A 52 -9.95 0.73 -7.24
CA ALA A 52 -9.50 1.88 -8.02
C ALA A 52 -8.23 2.54 -7.49
N GLY A 53 -7.88 2.30 -6.22
CA GLY A 53 -6.75 2.93 -5.56
C GLY A 53 -5.42 2.64 -6.25
N PHE A 54 -4.69 3.69 -6.61
CA PHE A 54 -3.35 3.60 -7.22
C PHE A 54 -3.28 2.76 -8.51
N ARG A 55 -4.37 2.69 -9.27
CA ARG A 55 -4.41 2.02 -10.59
C ARG A 55 -4.34 3.03 -11.72
N LYS A 56 -3.59 2.66 -12.77
CA LYS A 56 -3.51 3.47 -13.99
C LYS A 56 -4.87 3.55 -14.68
N GLY A 57 -5.28 4.75 -15.09
CA GLY A 57 -6.56 4.97 -15.77
C GLY A 57 -7.76 5.10 -14.83
N ARG A 58 -7.57 5.04 -13.51
CA ARG A 58 -8.63 5.25 -12.51
C ARG A 58 -8.46 6.63 -11.89
N GLY A 59 -9.27 7.59 -12.35
CA GLY A 59 -9.21 8.97 -11.88
C GLY A 59 -9.99 9.20 -10.59
N THR A 60 -9.56 10.17 -9.78
CA THR A 60 -10.28 10.57 -8.56
C THR A 60 -11.69 11.08 -8.89
N ARG A 61 -11.86 11.78 -10.01
CA ARG A 61 -13.16 12.29 -10.45
C ARG A 61 -14.17 11.14 -10.68
N ASP A 62 -13.73 10.07 -11.34
CA ASP A 62 -14.57 8.91 -11.62
C ASP A 62 -14.98 8.21 -10.31
N GLN A 63 -14.05 8.13 -9.35
CA GLN A 63 -14.32 7.53 -8.04
C GLN A 63 -15.29 8.38 -7.20
N ILE A 64 -15.21 9.70 -7.26
CA ILE A 64 -16.17 10.59 -6.64
C ILE A 64 -17.57 10.36 -7.24
N ALA A 65 -17.68 10.28 -8.57
CA ALA A 65 -18.94 9.99 -9.23
C ALA A 65 -19.52 8.63 -8.82
N ASN A 66 -18.69 7.59 -8.76
CA ASN A 66 -19.10 6.27 -8.29
C ASN A 66 -19.60 6.30 -6.84
N ILE A 67 -18.91 6.98 -5.93
CA ILE A 67 -19.35 7.13 -4.53
C ILE A 67 -20.66 7.86 -4.44
N CYS A 68 -20.85 8.97 -5.18
CA CYS A 68 -22.10 9.70 -5.22
C CYS A 68 -23.24 8.79 -5.70
N TRP A 69 -23.02 8.02 -6.76
CA TRP A 69 -24.00 7.07 -7.28
C TRP A 69 -24.35 5.98 -6.25
N VAL A 70 -23.37 5.40 -5.57
CA VAL A 70 -23.59 4.41 -4.50
C VAL A 70 -24.42 5.00 -3.37
N ILE A 71 -24.12 6.25 -2.95
CA ILE A 71 -24.88 6.95 -1.90
C ILE A 71 -26.34 7.18 -2.33
N GLU A 72 -26.57 7.59 -3.56
CA GLU A 72 -27.92 7.80 -4.11
C GLU A 72 -28.72 6.48 -4.12
N LYS A 73 -28.10 5.40 -4.61
CA LYS A 73 -28.72 4.07 -4.62
C LYS A 73 -29.00 3.54 -3.22
N ALA A 74 -28.07 3.73 -2.29
CA ALA A 74 -28.32 3.32 -0.91
C ALA A 74 -29.48 4.07 -0.27
N LYS A 75 -29.66 5.37 -0.57
CA LYS A 75 -30.84 6.15 -0.14
C LYS A 75 -32.11 5.64 -0.77
N GLU A 76 -32.09 5.36 -2.07
CA GLU A 76 -33.25 4.84 -2.81
C GLU A 76 -33.72 3.50 -2.21
N PHE A 77 -32.81 2.60 -1.92
CA PHE A 77 -33.11 1.26 -1.37
C PHE A 77 -33.08 1.19 0.16
N GLN A 78 -32.95 2.31 0.86
CA GLN A 78 -32.89 2.41 2.33
C GLN A 78 -31.79 1.48 2.93
N LYS A 79 -30.62 1.40 2.27
CA LYS A 79 -29.47 0.60 2.72
C LYS A 79 -28.47 1.46 3.47
N SER A 80 -27.86 0.87 4.50
CA SER A 80 -26.75 1.51 5.23
C SER A 80 -25.44 1.35 4.47
N ILE A 81 -24.61 2.40 4.47
CA ILE A 81 -23.26 2.39 3.91
C ILE A 81 -22.27 2.52 5.07
N CYS A 82 -21.22 1.72 5.04
CA CYS A 82 -20.08 1.82 5.95
C CYS A 82 -18.85 2.28 5.17
N PHE A 83 -18.22 3.36 5.62
CA PHE A 83 -16.93 3.82 5.12
C PHE A 83 -15.84 3.47 6.12
N THR A 84 -14.80 2.79 5.66
CA THR A 84 -13.64 2.41 6.50
C THR A 84 -12.40 3.17 6.03
N ASP A 85 -11.76 3.90 6.93
CA ASP A 85 -10.48 4.54 6.69
C ASP A 85 -9.39 3.87 7.55
N ASN A 86 -8.24 3.57 6.92
CA ASN A 86 -7.14 2.90 7.57
C ASN A 86 -6.03 3.90 7.95
N THR A 87 -5.91 4.18 9.23
CA THR A 87 -4.84 5.04 9.74
C THR A 87 -3.48 4.38 9.52
N LYS A 88 -2.54 5.11 8.91
CA LYS A 88 -1.17 4.63 8.64
C LYS A 88 -1.09 3.32 7.86
N ALA A 89 -2.01 3.10 6.95
CA ALA A 89 -2.20 1.86 6.20
C ALA A 89 -0.90 1.26 5.64
N PHE A 90 -0.06 2.07 4.99
CA PHE A 90 1.24 1.63 4.45
C PHE A 90 2.22 1.16 5.52
N GLY A 91 2.22 1.78 6.70
CA GLY A 91 3.09 1.42 7.83
C GLY A 91 2.64 0.17 8.58
N CYS A 92 1.40 -0.25 8.40
CA CYS A 92 0.82 -1.40 9.10
C CYS A 92 0.98 -2.73 8.35
N VAL A 93 1.48 -2.72 7.13
CA VAL A 93 1.67 -3.94 6.33
C VAL A 93 2.69 -4.86 7.00
N ASP A 94 2.25 -6.05 7.38
CA ASP A 94 3.11 -7.09 7.93
C ASP A 94 3.83 -7.82 6.80
N HIS A 95 5.17 -7.84 6.83
CA HIS A 95 5.97 -8.44 5.77
C HIS A 95 5.74 -9.95 5.65
N ASN A 96 5.62 -10.68 6.75
CA ASN A 96 5.41 -12.14 6.70
C ASN A 96 4.05 -12.49 6.08
N LYS A 97 3.02 -11.71 6.42
CA LYS A 97 1.71 -11.86 5.80
C LYS A 97 1.76 -11.47 4.32
N LEU A 98 2.43 -10.37 3.98
CA LEU A 98 2.56 -9.91 2.60
C LEU A 98 3.16 -11.00 1.70
N TRP A 99 4.24 -11.68 2.14
CA TRP A 99 4.87 -12.73 1.33
C TRP A 99 3.95 -13.93 1.10
N LYS A 100 3.17 -14.33 2.09
CA LYS A 100 2.15 -15.38 1.95
C LYS A 100 1.05 -14.96 0.98
N ILE A 101 0.56 -13.74 1.10
CA ILE A 101 -0.46 -13.17 0.22
C ILE A 101 0.01 -13.20 -1.24
N LEU A 102 1.25 -12.77 -1.51
CA LEU A 102 1.79 -12.79 -2.88
C LEU A 102 1.83 -14.21 -3.46
N GLN A 103 2.19 -15.21 -2.66
CA GLN A 103 2.19 -16.61 -3.09
C GLN A 103 0.76 -17.13 -3.36
N GLU A 104 -0.19 -16.85 -2.46
CA GLU A 104 -1.60 -17.22 -2.61
C GLU A 104 -2.27 -16.55 -3.82
N MET A 105 -1.82 -15.36 -4.19
CA MET A 105 -2.27 -14.63 -5.38
C MET A 105 -1.48 -15.02 -6.66
N GLY A 106 -0.74 -16.12 -6.65
CA GLY A 106 -0.08 -16.66 -7.84
C GLY A 106 1.17 -15.90 -8.30
N ILE A 107 1.74 -15.03 -7.47
CA ILE A 107 3.00 -14.37 -7.80
C ILE A 107 4.12 -15.42 -7.78
N PRO A 108 4.93 -15.56 -8.84
CA PRO A 108 6.00 -16.54 -8.92
C PRO A 108 7.00 -16.42 -7.78
N ASP A 109 7.45 -17.54 -7.24
CA ASP A 109 8.36 -17.60 -6.08
C ASP A 109 9.64 -16.79 -6.27
N HIS A 110 10.20 -16.75 -7.48
CA HIS A 110 11.40 -15.97 -7.75
C HIS A 110 11.16 -14.45 -7.59
N LEU A 111 9.98 -13.94 -7.97
CA LEU A 111 9.60 -12.54 -7.76
C LEU A 111 9.34 -12.26 -6.27
N ALA A 112 8.61 -13.13 -5.60
CA ALA A 112 8.36 -13.02 -4.16
C ALA A 112 9.67 -13.05 -3.36
N CYS A 113 10.63 -13.89 -3.73
CA CYS A 113 11.95 -13.96 -3.14
C CYS A 113 12.77 -12.67 -3.35
N LEU A 114 12.77 -12.12 -4.57
CA LEU A 114 13.43 -10.83 -4.85
C LEU A 114 12.83 -9.70 -4.01
N LEU A 115 11.52 -9.64 -3.90
CA LEU A 115 10.82 -8.65 -3.07
C LEU A 115 11.19 -8.82 -1.59
N ARG A 116 11.16 -10.04 -1.08
CA ARG A 116 11.57 -10.36 0.29
C ARG A 116 12.99 -9.89 0.57
N ASN A 117 13.93 -10.17 -0.31
CA ASN A 117 15.33 -9.76 -0.17
C ASN A 117 15.49 -8.24 -0.20
N LEU A 118 14.67 -7.51 -0.96
CA LEU A 118 14.65 -6.06 -0.97
C LEU A 118 14.22 -5.45 0.37
N TYR A 119 13.32 -6.12 1.08
CA TYR A 119 12.81 -5.69 2.38
C TYR A 119 13.59 -6.28 3.55
N ALA A 120 14.39 -7.33 3.33
CA ALA A 120 15.18 -7.97 4.38
C ALA A 120 16.31 -7.07 4.88
N GLY A 121 16.44 -7.00 6.20
CA GLY A 121 17.55 -6.29 6.86
C GLY A 121 17.60 -4.81 6.58
N GLN A 122 16.47 -4.17 6.24
CA GLN A 122 16.45 -2.74 5.99
C GLN A 122 16.62 -1.96 7.29
N GLU A 123 17.55 -1.03 7.26
CA GLU A 123 17.80 -0.07 8.34
C GLU A 123 17.43 1.33 7.85
N ALA A 124 16.90 2.11 8.74
CA ALA A 124 16.43 3.46 8.48
C ALA A 124 16.97 4.44 9.52
N THR A 125 17.16 5.69 9.11
CA THR A 125 17.39 6.82 9.99
C THR A 125 16.46 7.95 9.58
N VAL A 126 16.03 8.76 10.53
CA VAL A 126 15.15 9.91 10.28
C VAL A 126 15.98 11.18 10.37
N ARG A 127 15.90 12.01 9.34
CA ARG A 127 16.47 13.35 9.35
C ARG A 127 15.44 14.33 9.89
N THR A 128 15.80 15.05 10.94
CA THR A 128 14.98 16.11 11.56
C THR A 128 15.72 17.43 11.48
N GLY A 129 15.05 18.54 11.78
CA GLY A 129 15.70 19.86 11.91
C GLY A 129 16.80 19.93 12.98
N HIS A 130 16.87 18.95 13.88
CA HIS A 130 17.84 18.86 14.98
C HIS A 130 18.94 17.81 14.73
N GLY A 131 19.01 17.18 13.55
CA GLY A 131 19.99 16.17 13.19
C GLY A 131 19.34 14.86 12.71
N THR A 132 20.14 13.80 12.69
CA THR A 132 19.70 12.46 12.31
C THR A 132 19.56 11.57 13.54
N THR A 133 18.56 10.69 13.53
CA THR A 133 18.40 9.67 14.59
C THR A 133 19.43 8.55 14.41
N ASP A 134 19.58 7.72 15.45
CA ASP A 134 20.27 6.45 15.31
C ASP A 134 19.58 5.54 14.30
N TRP A 135 20.35 4.62 13.71
CA TRP A 135 19.84 3.63 12.78
C TRP A 135 18.92 2.63 13.50
N PHE A 136 17.78 2.34 12.89
CA PHE A 136 16.85 1.34 13.41
C PHE A 136 16.36 0.41 12.30
N LYS A 137 16.06 -0.83 12.66
CA LYS A 137 15.54 -1.83 11.71
C LYS A 137 14.05 -1.62 11.46
N THR A 138 13.63 -1.76 10.21
CA THR A 138 12.23 -1.69 9.82
C THR A 138 11.68 -3.11 9.62
N TRP A 139 10.68 -3.48 10.42
CA TRP A 139 10.08 -4.82 10.42
C TRP A 139 8.69 -4.87 9.78
N LYS A 140 8.09 -3.71 9.56
CA LYS A 140 6.73 -3.54 9.04
C LYS A 140 6.67 -2.40 8.06
N GLY A 141 5.64 -2.44 7.24
CA GLY A 141 5.27 -1.36 6.35
C GLY A 141 5.88 -1.46 4.96
N VAL A 142 5.17 -0.89 4.01
CA VAL A 142 5.66 -0.61 2.68
C VAL A 142 5.92 0.89 2.56
N HIS A 143 7.00 1.24 1.92
CA HIS A 143 7.55 2.59 2.01
C HIS A 143 6.78 3.58 1.15
N LYS A 144 6.28 4.68 1.73
CA LYS A 144 5.69 5.78 0.98
C LYS A 144 6.70 6.39 0.01
N GLY A 145 6.24 6.70 -1.21
CA GLY A 145 7.07 7.29 -2.27
C GLY A 145 7.56 6.30 -3.33
N TYR A 146 7.33 4.99 -3.14
CA TYR A 146 7.66 3.99 -4.15
C TYR A 146 6.44 3.51 -4.91
N ILE A 147 6.59 3.46 -6.21
CA ILE A 147 5.60 2.90 -7.10
C ILE A 147 5.35 1.40 -6.81
N LEU A 148 6.39 0.67 -6.41
CA LEU A 148 6.31 -0.72 -6.00
C LEU A 148 5.46 -0.91 -4.74
N SER A 149 5.55 0.02 -3.78
CA SER A 149 4.79 -0.05 -2.52
C SER A 149 3.29 0.05 -2.75
N LEU A 150 2.87 0.81 -3.75
CA LEU A 150 1.47 0.91 -4.15
C LEU A 150 0.94 -0.43 -4.65
N CYS A 151 1.74 -1.13 -5.45
CA CYS A 151 1.42 -2.47 -5.95
C CYS A 151 1.27 -3.48 -4.81
N LEU A 152 2.25 -3.53 -3.92
CA LEU A 152 2.26 -4.46 -2.78
C LEU A 152 1.11 -4.16 -1.81
N PHE A 153 0.80 -2.89 -1.60
CA PHE A 153 -0.32 -2.47 -0.78
C PHE A 153 -1.66 -2.90 -1.38
N ASN A 154 -1.84 -2.74 -2.69
CA ASN A 154 -3.05 -3.17 -3.37
C ASN A 154 -3.31 -4.68 -3.22
N PHE A 155 -2.29 -5.52 -3.38
CA PHE A 155 -2.41 -6.96 -3.11
C PHE A 155 -2.80 -7.25 -1.67
N TYR A 156 -2.16 -6.57 -0.72
CA TYR A 156 -2.41 -6.75 0.70
C TYR A 156 -3.84 -6.38 1.10
N VAL A 157 -4.33 -5.23 0.63
CA VAL A 157 -5.70 -4.78 0.90
C VAL A 157 -6.73 -5.67 0.24
N GLU A 158 -6.51 -6.05 -1.03
CA GLU A 158 -7.42 -6.94 -1.76
C GLU A 158 -7.59 -8.28 -1.02
N TYR A 159 -6.49 -8.86 -0.57
CA TYR A 159 -6.52 -10.09 0.22
C TYR A 159 -7.33 -9.92 1.50
N ILE A 160 -7.11 -8.83 2.24
CA ILE A 160 -7.87 -8.53 3.46
C ILE A 160 -9.36 -8.40 3.15
N MET A 161 -9.72 -7.68 2.10
CA MET A 161 -11.12 -7.48 1.72
C MET A 161 -11.80 -8.78 1.31
N ARG A 162 -11.12 -9.65 0.55
CA ARG A 162 -11.62 -10.99 0.21
C ARG A 162 -11.88 -11.87 1.44
N ASN A 163 -11.02 -11.74 2.46
CA ASN A 163 -11.09 -12.56 3.67
C ASN A 163 -11.83 -11.88 4.84
N ALA A 164 -12.34 -10.66 4.65
CA ALA A 164 -13.07 -9.93 5.68
C ALA A 164 -14.50 -10.50 5.94
N GLY A 165 -14.91 -11.55 5.23
CA GLY A 165 -16.24 -12.16 5.39
C GLY A 165 -17.38 -11.22 4.99
N LEU A 166 -17.08 -10.18 4.24
CA LEU A 166 -18.10 -9.32 3.62
C LEU A 166 -18.77 -10.15 2.53
N ASP A 167 -19.86 -10.76 2.93
CA ASP A 167 -20.58 -11.73 2.10
C ASP A 167 -21.04 -11.07 0.82
N LYS A 168 -20.59 -11.62 -0.32
CA LYS A 168 -20.95 -11.13 -1.65
C LYS A 168 -22.46 -11.16 -1.89
N SER A 169 -23.19 -11.93 -1.08
CA SER A 169 -24.65 -12.00 -1.11
C SER A 169 -25.36 -10.75 -0.59
N GLN A 170 -24.66 -9.88 0.17
CA GLN A 170 -25.19 -8.62 0.66
C GLN A 170 -24.76 -7.40 -0.20
N VAL A 171 -23.88 -7.61 -1.15
CA VAL A 171 -23.50 -6.60 -2.18
C VAL A 171 -24.28 -6.94 -3.47
N GLY A 172 -25.57 -7.13 -3.32
CA GLY A 172 -26.46 -7.24 -4.45
C GLY A 172 -26.79 -5.84 -4.97
N ILE A 173 -26.07 -5.39 -5.98
CA ILE A 173 -26.53 -4.38 -6.93
C ILE A 173 -26.67 -5.06 -8.26
#